data_37270749da4729ab41c60569eb3342f2
#
_entry.id   37270749da4729ab41c60569eb3342f2
#
_cell.length_a   1.000
_cell.length_b   1.000
_cell.length_c   1.000
_cell.angle_alpha   90.00
_cell.angle_beta   90.00
_cell.angle_gamma   90.00
#
_symmetry.space_group_name_H-M   'P 1'
#
loop_
_entity.id
_entity.type
_entity.pdbx_description
1 polymer ?
#
loop_
_entity_poly.entity_id
_entity_poly.type
_entity_poly.pdbx_seq_one_letter_code
_entity_poly.pdbx_strand_id
1 'polypeptide(L)'
;MLNIIGYRKAFLTVSTLLVVASLAAIIAFGFLEGIDFKGGALWKLSVPGENVTAAALELFFKEEFKLTDVRVTFDPQNKAYLAKLPTAVEGDRQAYFLKLQEQFKGAEELSFQSIGPSVGAELRNKSFMALALVLIGISLYIAFAFRKVFRPVSSWTYGLITLVSLFHDVAIPAGLLAYLGYSRGVEIDGNFIVALLVVMGFSVHDTIVVFDRIRENLVLDRGKKNFADVVNDSVNQTLARSINTSLTLILVLLALYFTGPTNLHYFVLTLLVGVTAGIYSSIFVASPLLVVWQNIRARGAK
;
A
#
# COMPACT_ATOMS: atom_id res chain seq x y z
N MET A 1 32.31 7.20 4.55
CA MET A 1 30.96 7.73 4.28
C MET A 1 30.57 7.40 2.85
N LEU A 2 29.34 6.96 2.64
CA LEU A 2 28.82 6.69 1.30
C LEU A 2 28.52 8.01 0.58
N ASN A 3 28.81 8.08 -0.70
CA ASN A 3 28.48 9.27 -1.52
C ASN A 3 27.09 9.13 -2.16
N ILE A 4 26.04 9.17 -1.33
CA ILE A 4 24.65 8.96 -1.76
C ILE A 4 24.19 10.11 -2.66
N ILE A 5 24.46 11.34 -2.27
CA ILE A 5 24.04 12.54 -3.00
C ILE A 5 24.78 12.69 -4.34
N GLY A 6 26.01 12.17 -4.46
CA GLY A 6 26.73 12.12 -5.74
C GLY A 6 26.01 11.28 -6.79
N TYR A 7 25.42 10.15 -6.38
CA TYR A 7 24.66 9.26 -7.27
C TYR A 7 23.17 9.59 -7.38
N ARG A 8 22.72 10.77 -6.92
CA ARG A 8 21.30 11.19 -6.91
C ARG A 8 20.57 11.02 -8.23
N LYS A 9 21.26 11.23 -9.39
CA LYS A 9 20.63 11.06 -10.71
C LYS A 9 20.21 9.60 -10.93
N ALA A 10 21.06 8.64 -10.59
CA ALA A 10 20.75 7.21 -10.73
C ALA A 10 19.58 6.81 -9.86
N PHE A 11 19.59 7.20 -8.57
CA PHE A 11 18.50 6.88 -7.63
C PHE A 11 17.18 7.49 -8.06
N LEU A 12 17.16 8.78 -8.42
CA LEU A 12 15.95 9.44 -8.90
C LEU A 12 15.45 8.85 -10.24
N THR A 13 16.33 8.43 -11.14
CA THR A 13 15.93 7.74 -12.38
C THR A 13 15.26 6.41 -12.07
N VAL A 14 15.84 5.57 -11.21
CA VAL A 14 15.24 4.29 -10.79
C VAL A 14 13.86 4.52 -10.15
N SER A 15 13.75 5.47 -9.23
CA SER A 15 12.48 5.83 -8.58
C SER A 15 11.43 6.29 -9.59
N THR A 16 11.83 7.16 -10.53
CA THR A 16 10.91 7.63 -11.58
C THR A 16 10.44 6.48 -12.45
N LEU A 17 11.32 5.56 -12.84
CA LEU A 17 10.95 4.38 -13.63
C LEU A 17 9.98 3.46 -12.86
N LEU A 18 10.21 3.23 -11.58
CA LEU A 18 9.32 2.43 -10.74
C LEU A 18 7.93 3.07 -10.63
N VAL A 19 7.86 4.38 -10.39
CA VAL A 19 6.58 5.10 -10.32
C VAL A 19 5.87 5.09 -11.67
N VAL A 20 6.59 5.35 -12.76
CA VAL A 20 6.01 5.31 -14.12
C VAL A 20 5.50 3.92 -14.45
N ALA A 21 6.25 2.87 -14.15
CA ALA A 21 5.80 1.49 -14.34
C ALA A 21 4.56 1.16 -13.49
N SER A 22 4.52 1.63 -12.23
CA SER A 22 3.37 1.44 -11.35
C SER A 22 2.14 2.17 -11.85
N LEU A 23 2.27 3.42 -12.29
CA LEU A 23 1.17 4.18 -12.89
C LEU A 23 0.71 3.57 -14.20
N ALA A 24 1.63 3.10 -15.04
CA ALA A 24 1.30 2.38 -16.27
C ALA A 24 0.51 1.10 -15.97
N ALA A 25 0.90 0.34 -14.94
CA ALA A 25 0.17 -0.85 -14.49
C ALA A 25 -1.25 -0.49 -14.01
N ILE A 26 -1.40 0.58 -13.22
CA ILE A 26 -2.72 1.05 -12.74
C ILE A 26 -3.60 1.47 -13.94
N ILE A 27 -3.04 2.20 -14.90
CA ILE A 27 -3.81 2.70 -16.06
C ILE A 27 -4.16 1.55 -17.02
N ALA A 28 -3.24 0.61 -17.26
CA ALA A 28 -3.43 -0.49 -18.21
C ALA A 28 -4.35 -1.58 -17.69
N PHE A 29 -4.25 -1.93 -16.41
CA PHE A 29 -4.96 -3.08 -15.82
C PHE A 29 -6.12 -2.66 -14.91
N GLY A 30 -6.09 -1.44 -14.35
CA GLY A 30 -7.04 -1.01 -13.33
C GLY A 30 -6.88 -1.79 -12.02
N PHE A 31 -7.82 -1.57 -11.12
CA PHE A 31 -7.95 -2.36 -9.89
C PHE A 31 -9.12 -3.32 -10.00
N LEU A 32 -8.93 -4.56 -9.59
CA LEU A 32 -10.02 -5.48 -9.39
C LEU A 32 -10.63 -5.21 -8.01
N GLU A 33 -11.80 -4.59 -7.98
CA GLU A 33 -12.50 -4.22 -6.75
C GLU A 33 -13.11 -5.46 -6.09
N GLY A 34 -12.85 -5.64 -4.79
CA GLY A 34 -13.50 -6.64 -3.96
C GLY A 34 -14.89 -6.23 -3.49
N ILE A 35 -15.53 -7.09 -2.72
CA ILE A 35 -16.89 -6.87 -2.20
C ILE A 35 -17.02 -5.59 -1.36
N ASP A 36 -15.94 -5.15 -0.72
CA ASP A 36 -15.92 -3.92 0.11
C ASP A 36 -16.22 -2.67 -0.72
N PHE A 37 -15.89 -2.66 -2.02
CA PHE A 37 -16.03 -1.51 -2.90
C PHE A 37 -17.12 -1.68 -3.97
N LYS A 38 -17.25 -2.89 -4.51
CA LYS A 38 -18.25 -3.22 -5.54
C LYS A 38 -19.58 -3.60 -4.93
N GLY A 39 -19.59 -4.04 -3.69
CA GLY A 39 -20.68 -4.77 -3.07
C GLY A 39 -20.62 -6.25 -3.43
N GLY A 40 -21.33 -7.08 -2.67
CA GLY A 40 -21.35 -8.53 -2.85
C GLY A 40 -21.43 -9.25 -1.51
N ALA A 41 -21.41 -10.58 -1.57
CA ALA A 41 -21.36 -11.44 -0.40
C ALA A 41 -20.10 -12.31 -0.40
N LEU A 42 -19.48 -12.46 0.75
CA LEU A 42 -18.40 -13.39 1.03
C LEU A 42 -18.93 -14.49 1.94
N TRP A 43 -18.98 -15.70 1.40
CA TRP A 43 -19.47 -16.86 2.11
C TRP A 43 -18.33 -17.84 2.38
N LYS A 44 -18.01 -18.05 3.65
CA LYS A 44 -17.01 -19.03 4.07
C LYS A 44 -17.71 -20.32 4.44
N LEU A 45 -17.36 -21.38 3.72
CA LEU A 45 -18.00 -22.70 3.82
C LEU A 45 -16.97 -23.76 4.17
N SER A 46 -17.31 -24.70 5.02
CA SER A 46 -16.62 -25.98 5.17
C SER A 46 -17.43 -27.03 4.40
N VAL A 47 -16.82 -27.65 3.41
CA VAL A 47 -17.47 -28.70 2.61
C VAL A 47 -16.60 -29.93 2.67
N PRO A 48 -17.00 -30.97 3.45
CA PRO A 48 -16.25 -32.21 3.53
C PRO A 48 -16.38 -33.01 2.25
N GLY A 49 -15.29 -33.65 1.85
CA GLY A 49 -15.24 -34.56 0.68
C GLY A 49 -13.93 -34.49 -0.05
N GLU A 50 -13.32 -35.63 -0.35
CA GLU A 50 -12.01 -35.69 -1.03
C GLU A 50 -12.05 -35.17 -2.47
N ASN A 51 -13.23 -35.12 -3.10
CA ASN A 51 -13.42 -34.71 -4.50
C ASN A 51 -14.06 -33.32 -4.67
N VAL A 52 -14.30 -32.56 -3.58
CA VAL A 52 -14.87 -31.25 -3.70
C VAL A 52 -13.77 -30.25 -4.07
N THR A 53 -13.90 -29.63 -5.21
CA THR A 53 -12.96 -28.59 -5.68
C THR A 53 -13.62 -27.23 -5.67
N ALA A 54 -12.80 -26.17 -5.59
CA ALA A 54 -13.31 -24.80 -5.70
C ALA A 54 -14.07 -24.59 -7.02
N ALA A 55 -13.61 -25.22 -8.11
CA ALA A 55 -14.27 -25.16 -9.41
C ALA A 55 -15.66 -25.86 -9.41
N ALA A 56 -15.79 -26.99 -8.70
CA ALA A 56 -17.08 -27.66 -8.59
C ALA A 56 -18.11 -26.83 -7.81
N LEU A 57 -17.69 -26.18 -6.73
CA LEU A 57 -18.54 -25.25 -5.97
C LEU A 57 -18.90 -24.02 -6.78
N GLU A 58 -17.95 -23.47 -7.54
CA GLU A 58 -18.20 -22.31 -8.41
C GLU A 58 -19.23 -22.66 -9.48
N LEU A 59 -19.11 -23.83 -10.11
CA LEU A 59 -20.05 -24.33 -11.11
C LEU A 59 -21.43 -24.53 -10.49
N PHE A 60 -21.51 -25.14 -9.30
CA PHE A 60 -22.76 -25.31 -8.57
C PHE A 60 -23.48 -23.99 -8.32
N PHE A 61 -22.77 -22.96 -7.84
CA PHE A 61 -23.37 -21.65 -7.63
C PHE A 61 -23.84 -21.00 -8.94
N LYS A 62 -23.09 -21.17 -10.04
CA LYS A 62 -23.45 -20.63 -11.35
C LYS A 62 -24.66 -21.32 -11.96
N GLU A 63 -24.72 -22.63 -11.92
CA GLU A 63 -25.79 -23.40 -12.56
C GLU A 63 -27.07 -23.44 -11.74
N GLU A 64 -26.96 -23.77 -10.44
CA GLU A 64 -28.13 -23.98 -9.59
C GLU A 64 -28.83 -22.64 -9.23
N PHE A 65 -28.04 -21.58 -9.02
CA PHE A 65 -28.60 -20.27 -8.62
C PHE A 65 -28.55 -19.22 -9.74
N LYS A 66 -28.07 -19.61 -10.93
CA LYS A 66 -27.95 -18.71 -12.11
C LYS A 66 -27.16 -17.44 -11.84
N LEU A 67 -26.15 -17.52 -10.97
CA LEU A 67 -25.30 -16.41 -10.59
C LEU A 67 -24.17 -16.23 -11.63
N THR A 68 -23.98 -15.02 -12.13
CA THR A 68 -23.01 -14.75 -13.21
C THR A 68 -21.62 -14.38 -12.68
N ASP A 69 -21.53 -13.71 -11.52
CA ASP A 69 -20.28 -13.22 -10.94
C ASP A 69 -19.96 -14.00 -9.64
N VAL A 70 -19.49 -15.22 -9.82
CA VAL A 70 -19.13 -16.14 -8.73
C VAL A 70 -17.68 -16.49 -8.85
N ARG A 71 -16.96 -16.42 -7.73
CA ARG A 71 -15.59 -16.92 -7.60
C ARG A 71 -15.44 -17.69 -6.30
N VAL A 72 -14.93 -18.92 -6.39
CA VAL A 72 -14.66 -19.75 -5.24
C VAL A 72 -13.16 -20.01 -5.13
N THR A 73 -12.59 -19.80 -3.94
CA THR A 73 -11.20 -20.10 -3.62
C THR A 73 -11.13 -21.03 -2.43
N PHE A 74 -10.17 -21.96 -2.44
CA PHE A 74 -9.93 -22.83 -1.29
C PHE A 74 -8.85 -22.26 -0.40
N ASP A 75 -9.13 -22.21 0.90
CA ASP A 75 -8.19 -21.84 1.95
C ASP A 75 -7.64 -23.09 2.65
N PRO A 76 -6.39 -23.51 2.34
CA PRO A 76 -5.82 -24.75 2.89
C PRO A 76 -5.60 -24.70 4.41
N GLN A 77 -5.35 -23.51 4.98
CA GLN A 77 -5.08 -23.35 6.40
C GLN A 77 -6.32 -23.60 7.25
N ASN A 78 -7.47 -23.10 6.80
CA ASN A 78 -8.74 -23.26 7.49
C ASN A 78 -9.59 -24.42 6.92
N LYS A 79 -9.10 -25.15 5.91
CA LYS A 79 -9.84 -26.18 5.18
C LYS A 79 -11.24 -25.72 4.75
N ALA A 80 -11.34 -24.50 4.28
CA ALA A 80 -12.58 -23.81 3.98
C ALA A 80 -12.59 -23.25 2.56
N TYR A 81 -13.79 -23.14 1.98
CA TYR A 81 -14.02 -22.48 0.71
C TYR A 81 -14.53 -21.07 0.94
N LEU A 82 -13.96 -20.12 0.22
CA LEU A 82 -14.35 -18.71 0.22
C LEU A 82 -15.11 -18.45 -1.09
N ALA A 83 -16.43 -18.41 -1.01
CA ALA A 83 -17.29 -18.12 -2.15
C ALA A 83 -17.64 -16.61 -2.14
N LYS A 84 -17.24 -15.91 -3.21
CA LYS A 84 -17.63 -14.53 -3.49
C LYS A 84 -18.82 -14.55 -4.44
N LEU A 85 -19.91 -13.91 -4.01
CA LEU A 85 -21.21 -13.98 -4.66
C LEU A 85 -21.78 -12.56 -4.83
N PRO A 86 -22.70 -12.36 -5.79
CA PRO A 86 -23.45 -11.10 -5.90
C PRO A 86 -24.27 -10.81 -4.63
N THR A 87 -24.58 -9.54 -4.38
CA THR A 87 -25.36 -9.08 -3.19
C THR A 87 -26.77 -9.70 -3.13
N ALA A 88 -27.36 -10.07 -4.28
CA ALA A 88 -28.69 -10.69 -4.37
C ALA A 88 -28.84 -11.98 -3.54
N VAL A 89 -27.75 -12.60 -3.12
CA VAL A 89 -27.74 -13.86 -2.33
C VAL A 89 -28.22 -13.66 -0.89
N GLU A 90 -28.18 -12.45 -0.34
CA GLU A 90 -28.50 -12.22 1.06
C GLU A 90 -29.95 -12.60 1.42
N GLY A 91 -30.92 -12.25 0.58
CA GLY A 91 -32.32 -12.57 0.80
C GLY A 91 -32.64 -14.08 0.70
N ASP A 92 -31.89 -14.81 -0.10
CA ASP A 92 -32.11 -16.24 -0.39
C ASP A 92 -31.07 -17.16 0.25
N ARG A 93 -30.21 -16.61 1.13
CA ARG A 93 -29.07 -17.31 1.75
C ARG A 93 -29.47 -18.67 2.33
N GLN A 94 -30.57 -18.73 3.09
CA GLN A 94 -31.02 -19.96 3.73
C GLN A 94 -31.45 -21.00 2.72
N ALA A 95 -32.16 -20.59 1.67
CA ALA A 95 -32.56 -21.48 0.59
C ALA A 95 -31.32 -22.01 -0.18
N TYR A 96 -30.35 -21.16 -0.42
CA TYR A 96 -29.09 -21.56 -1.08
C TYR A 96 -28.27 -22.51 -0.21
N PHE A 97 -28.25 -22.29 1.09
CA PHE A 97 -27.53 -23.18 2.01
C PHE A 97 -28.16 -24.57 2.11
N LEU A 98 -29.51 -24.66 2.14
CA LEU A 98 -30.22 -25.95 2.11
C LEU A 98 -29.90 -26.74 0.85
N LYS A 99 -29.94 -26.12 -0.32
CA LYS A 99 -29.59 -26.78 -1.58
C LYS A 99 -28.11 -27.18 -1.62
N LEU A 100 -27.22 -26.36 -1.06
CA LEU A 100 -25.80 -26.71 -0.94
C LEU A 100 -25.62 -27.98 -0.09
N GLN A 101 -26.36 -28.10 1.04
CA GLN A 101 -26.33 -29.28 1.91
C GLN A 101 -26.94 -30.51 1.27
N GLU A 102 -27.93 -30.35 0.41
CA GLU A 102 -28.48 -31.46 -0.39
C GLU A 102 -27.46 -32.03 -1.36
N GLN A 103 -26.72 -31.18 -2.04
CA GLN A 103 -25.71 -31.58 -3.01
C GLN A 103 -24.41 -32.02 -2.36
N PHE A 104 -23.98 -31.30 -1.33
CA PHE A 104 -22.73 -31.53 -0.59
C PHE A 104 -23.05 -31.86 0.87
N LYS A 105 -23.31 -33.13 1.14
CA LYS A 105 -23.67 -33.60 2.50
C LYS A 105 -22.59 -33.25 3.52
N GLY A 106 -23.00 -32.63 4.62
CA GLY A 106 -22.10 -32.19 5.68
C GLY A 106 -21.46 -30.81 5.44
N ALA A 107 -21.94 -30.07 4.45
CA ALA A 107 -21.53 -28.68 4.29
C ALA A 107 -21.98 -27.84 5.50
N GLU A 108 -21.04 -27.04 6.03
CA GLU A 108 -21.24 -26.13 7.17
C GLU A 108 -20.92 -24.70 6.76
N GLU A 109 -21.75 -23.77 7.23
CA GLU A 109 -21.49 -22.35 7.10
C GLU A 109 -20.57 -21.91 8.24
N LEU A 110 -19.40 -21.36 7.90
CA LEU A 110 -18.45 -20.80 8.86
C LEU A 110 -18.67 -19.31 9.09
N SER A 111 -18.92 -18.55 8.02
CA SER A 111 -19.29 -17.13 8.11
C SER A 111 -19.92 -16.66 6.81
N PHE A 112 -20.79 -15.67 6.93
CA PHE A 112 -21.39 -14.96 5.80
C PHE A 112 -21.31 -13.46 6.05
N GLN A 113 -20.79 -12.72 5.09
CA GLN A 113 -20.70 -11.26 5.12
C GLN A 113 -21.29 -10.74 3.81
N SER A 114 -22.14 -9.72 3.91
CA SER A 114 -22.74 -9.08 2.74
C SER A 114 -22.60 -7.57 2.84
N ILE A 115 -22.24 -6.95 1.73
CA ILE A 115 -22.09 -5.51 1.60
C ILE A 115 -22.95 -5.04 0.42
N GLY A 116 -23.94 -4.19 0.71
CA GLY A 116 -24.78 -3.62 -0.34
C GLY A 116 -23.97 -2.70 -1.27
N PRO A 117 -24.33 -2.58 -2.57
CA PRO A 117 -23.58 -1.77 -3.54
C PRO A 117 -23.47 -0.29 -3.17
N SER A 118 -24.48 0.28 -2.51
CA SER A 118 -24.45 1.65 -2.01
C SER A 118 -23.41 1.86 -0.92
N VAL A 119 -23.32 0.91 0.01
CA VAL A 119 -22.34 0.91 1.10
C VAL A 119 -20.93 0.73 0.52
N GLY A 120 -20.76 -0.19 -0.44
CA GLY A 120 -19.48 -0.40 -1.12
C GLY A 120 -18.99 0.86 -1.83
N ALA A 121 -19.86 1.53 -2.59
CA ALA A 121 -19.53 2.78 -3.26
C ALA A 121 -19.16 3.90 -2.27
N GLU A 122 -19.87 3.98 -1.13
CA GLU A 122 -19.54 4.94 -0.06
C GLU A 122 -18.19 4.64 0.56
N LEU A 123 -17.89 3.38 0.89
CA LEU A 123 -16.61 2.95 1.44
C LEU A 123 -15.47 3.28 0.47
N ARG A 124 -15.64 3.00 -0.82
CA ARG A 124 -14.66 3.35 -1.85
C ARG A 124 -14.37 4.85 -1.86
N ASN A 125 -15.40 5.68 -1.93
CA ASN A 125 -15.25 7.14 -1.99
C ASN A 125 -14.58 7.68 -0.72
N LYS A 126 -14.99 7.20 0.47
CA LYS A 126 -14.38 7.57 1.75
C LYS A 126 -12.91 7.13 1.83
N SER A 127 -12.56 5.96 1.29
CA SER A 127 -11.19 5.46 1.23
C SER A 127 -10.27 6.35 0.42
N PHE A 128 -10.66 6.74 -0.79
CA PHE A 128 -9.87 7.67 -1.60
C PHE A 128 -9.78 9.05 -0.96
N MET A 129 -10.86 9.53 -0.35
CA MET A 129 -10.84 10.80 0.39
C MET A 129 -9.88 10.72 1.58
N ALA A 130 -9.86 9.63 2.33
CA ALA A 130 -8.94 9.45 3.44
C ALA A 130 -7.48 9.47 2.98
N LEU A 131 -7.14 8.76 1.89
CA LEU A 131 -5.79 8.79 1.29
C LEU A 131 -5.37 10.22 0.92
N ALA A 132 -6.25 10.97 0.24
CA ALA A 132 -5.96 12.34 -0.15
C ALA A 132 -5.80 13.27 1.06
N LEU A 133 -6.67 13.17 2.06
CA LEU A 133 -6.60 13.97 3.29
C LEU A 133 -5.32 13.69 4.08
N VAL A 134 -4.91 12.41 4.18
CA VAL A 134 -3.67 12.04 4.87
C VAL A 134 -2.44 12.55 4.12
N LEU A 135 -2.37 12.40 2.79
CA LEU A 135 -1.28 12.94 1.97
C LEU A 135 -1.12 14.47 2.17
N ILE A 136 -2.22 15.20 2.06
CA ILE A 136 -2.23 16.67 2.23
C ILE A 136 -1.90 17.02 3.68
N GLY A 137 -2.56 16.40 4.65
CA GLY A 137 -2.38 16.67 6.07
C GLY A 137 -0.95 16.45 6.54
N ILE A 138 -0.32 15.35 6.14
CA ILE A 138 1.09 15.05 6.45
C ILE A 138 2.00 16.11 5.81
N SER A 139 1.77 16.46 4.54
CA SER A 139 2.61 17.45 3.84
C SER A 139 2.52 18.83 4.49
N LEU A 140 1.33 19.26 4.88
CA LEU A 140 1.11 20.51 5.61
C LEU A 140 1.75 20.46 7.01
N TYR A 141 1.63 19.32 7.71
CA TYR A 141 2.27 19.14 9.01
C TYR A 141 3.80 19.26 8.90
N ILE A 142 4.41 18.63 7.91
CA ILE A 142 5.86 18.74 7.67
C ILE A 142 6.26 20.19 7.36
N ALA A 143 5.52 20.87 6.48
CA ALA A 143 5.79 22.28 6.18
C ALA A 143 5.70 23.16 7.45
N PHE A 144 4.74 22.88 8.35
CA PHE A 144 4.61 23.57 9.62
C PHE A 144 5.70 23.19 10.63
N ALA A 145 6.03 21.90 10.78
CA ALA A 145 7.06 21.42 11.69
C ALA A 145 8.44 22.03 11.37
N PHE A 146 8.75 22.16 10.09
CA PHE A 146 10.01 22.72 9.62
C PHE A 146 9.97 24.25 9.36
N ARG A 147 8.94 24.98 9.84
CA ARG A 147 8.75 26.43 9.56
C ARG A 147 9.89 27.34 10.03
N LYS A 148 10.72 26.90 10.97
CA LYS A 148 11.88 27.64 11.46
C LYS A 148 13.12 27.50 10.56
N VAL A 149 13.08 26.66 9.53
CA VAL A 149 14.17 26.46 8.59
C VAL A 149 13.91 27.31 7.34
N PHE A 150 14.60 28.44 7.23
CA PHE A 150 14.39 29.38 6.11
C PHE A 150 15.48 29.33 5.04
N ARG A 151 16.65 28.80 5.35
CA ARG A 151 17.80 28.77 4.44
C ARG A 151 18.58 27.47 4.59
N PRO A 152 19.07 26.89 3.48
CA PRO A 152 18.94 27.32 2.07
C PRO A 152 17.62 26.92 1.41
N VAL A 153 16.78 26.08 2.06
CA VAL A 153 15.52 25.52 1.52
C VAL A 153 14.36 25.95 2.42
N SER A 154 13.27 26.40 1.82
CA SER A 154 12.07 26.83 2.57
C SER A 154 11.30 25.64 3.16
N SER A 155 10.58 25.86 4.26
CA SER A 155 9.74 24.83 4.92
C SER A 155 8.71 24.19 3.99
N TRP A 156 8.11 24.97 3.11
CA TRP A 156 7.16 24.49 2.11
C TRP A 156 7.78 23.45 1.15
N THR A 157 9.09 23.61 0.85
CA THR A 157 9.81 22.64 0.02
C THR A 157 9.94 21.30 0.73
N TYR A 158 10.16 21.27 2.03
CA TYR A 158 10.15 20.03 2.80
C TYR A 158 8.79 19.33 2.72
N GLY A 159 7.67 20.07 2.88
CA GLY A 159 6.33 19.52 2.72
C GLY A 159 6.05 19.00 1.31
N LEU A 160 6.44 19.75 0.27
CA LEU A 160 6.26 19.32 -1.12
C LEU A 160 7.07 18.06 -1.46
N ILE A 161 8.33 17.99 -1.01
CA ILE A 161 9.18 16.82 -1.24
C ILE A 161 8.64 15.61 -0.48
N THR A 162 8.13 15.81 0.74
CA THR A 162 7.43 14.73 1.47
C THR A 162 6.22 14.24 0.70
N LEU A 163 5.41 15.13 0.11
CA LEU A 163 4.27 14.73 -0.72
C LEU A 163 4.70 13.87 -1.90
N VAL A 164 5.76 14.28 -2.62
CA VAL A 164 6.32 13.51 -3.74
C VAL A 164 6.83 12.14 -3.28
N SER A 165 7.52 12.08 -2.14
CA SER A 165 8.02 10.84 -1.56
C SER A 165 6.88 9.90 -1.14
N LEU A 166 5.86 10.43 -0.45
CA LEU A 166 4.69 9.64 -0.05
C LEU A 166 3.90 9.12 -1.26
N PHE A 167 3.76 9.94 -2.30
CA PHE A 167 3.14 9.49 -3.54
C PHE A 167 3.91 8.32 -4.17
N HIS A 168 5.25 8.40 -4.21
CA HIS A 168 6.11 7.31 -4.67
C HIS A 168 5.84 6.03 -3.85
N ASP A 169 5.78 6.13 -2.52
CA ASP A 169 5.66 4.97 -1.61
C ASP A 169 4.28 4.31 -1.67
N VAL A 170 3.25 5.06 -2.03
CA VAL A 170 1.88 4.55 -2.24
C VAL A 170 1.71 4.00 -3.66
N ALA A 171 2.27 4.67 -4.67
CA ALA A 171 2.11 4.28 -6.07
C ALA A 171 2.73 2.91 -6.38
N ILE A 172 3.87 2.58 -5.76
CA ILE A 172 4.57 1.31 -6.01
C ILE A 172 3.75 0.09 -5.58
N PRO A 173 3.30 -0.05 -4.32
CA PRO A 173 2.44 -1.16 -3.93
C PRO A 173 1.09 -1.14 -4.64
N ALA A 174 0.53 0.03 -4.94
CA ALA A 174 -0.72 0.14 -5.70
C ALA A 174 -0.55 -0.41 -7.13
N GLY A 175 0.53 -0.05 -7.83
CA GLY A 175 0.84 -0.59 -9.16
C GLY A 175 1.05 -2.11 -9.15
N LEU A 176 1.73 -2.62 -8.11
CA LEU A 176 1.89 -4.07 -7.93
C LEU A 176 0.53 -4.76 -7.76
N LEU A 177 -0.37 -4.23 -6.93
CA LEU A 177 -1.69 -4.83 -6.71
C LEU A 177 -2.57 -4.74 -7.98
N ALA A 178 -2.48 -3.68 -8.76
CA ALA A 178 -3.15 -3.59 -10.06
C ALA A 178 -2.66 -4.70 -11.02
N TYR A 179 -1.35 -4.92 -11.11
CA TYR A 179 -0.78 -6.00 -11.89
C TYR A 179 -1.20 -7.40 -11.38
N LEU A 180 -1.20 -7.61 -10.07
CA LEU A 180 -1.65 -8.87 -9.47
C LEU A 180 -3.15 -9.09 -9.64
N GLY A 181 -3.95 -8.01 -9.68
CA GLY A 181 -5.37 -8.07 -10.03
C GLY A 181 -5.57 -8.66 -11.42
N TYR A 182 -4.83 -8.16 -12.41
CA TYR A 182 -4.86 -8.67 -13.78
C TYR A 182 -4.33 -10.10 -13.90
N SER A 183 -3.16 -10.40 -13.31
CA SER A 183 -2.46 -11.68 -13.55
C SER A 183 -2.93 -12.82 -12.66
N ARG A 184 -3.44 -12.54 -11.46
CA ARG A 184 -3.82 -13.54 -10.44
C ARG A 184 -5.23 -13.37 -9.90
N GLY A 185 -5.96 -12.34 -10.34
CA GLY A 185 -7.29 -12.03 -9.83
C GLY A 185 -7.32 -11.55 -8.38
N VAL A 186 -6.26 -10.88 -7.94
CA VAL A 186 -6.18 -10.28 -6.62
C VAL A 186 -7.07 -9.05 -6.56
N GLU A 187 -7.99 -9.04 -5.62
CA GLU A 187 -8.90 -7.91 -5.42
C GLU A 187 -8.35 -6.95 -4.38
N ILE A 188 -8.62 -5.67 -4.57
CA ILE A 188 -8.41 -4.65 -3.55
C ILE A 188 -9.65 -4.54 -2.66
N ASP A 189 -9.44 -4.42 -1.36
CA ASP A 189 -10.45 -4.31 -0.31
C ASP A 189 -10.12 -3.17 0.67
N GLY A 190 -10.89 -3.06 1.74
CA GLY A 190 -10.62 -2.09 2.81
C GLY A 190 -9.24 -2.28 3.45
N ASN A 191 -8.74 -3.51 3.56
CA ASN A 191 -7.42 -3.79 4.11
C ASN A 191 -6.30 -3.19 3.24
N PHE A 192 -6.45 -3.22 1.92
CA PHE A 192 -5.50 -2.57 1.01
C PHE A 192 -5.36 -1.06 1.31
N ILE A 193 -6.49 -0.37 1.51
CA ILE A 193 -6.46 1.07 1.86
C ILE A 193 -5.80 1.31 3.22
N VAL A 194 -6.14 0.48 4.22
CA VAL A 194 -5.50 0.54 5.54
C VAL A 194 -3.99 0.32 5.42
N ALA A 195 -3.55 -0.64 4.59
CA ALA A 195 -2.12 -0.86 4.34
C ALA A 195 -1.44 0.39 3.76
N LEU A 196 -2.04 1.06 2.76
CA LEU A 196 -1.48 2.29 2.20
C LEU A 196 -1.41 3.43 3.23
N LEU A 197 -2.43 3.58 4.10
CA LEU A 197 -2.42 4.57 5.18
C LEU A 197 -1.30 4.29 6.20
N VAL A 198 -1.10 3.03 6.56
CA VAL A 198 -0.01 2.60 7.45
C VAL A 198 1.36 2.86 6.81
N VAL A 199 1.52 2.53 5.52
CA VAL A 199 2.75 2.81 4.75
C VAL A 199 3.07 4.31 4.77
N MET A 200 2.08 5.17 4.53
CA MET A 200 2.28 6.63 4.59
C MET A 200 2.74 7.11 5.96
N GLY A 201 2.12 6.61 7.04
CA GLY A 201 2.51 6.95 8.40
C GLY A 201 3.93 6.50 8.74
N PHE A 202 4.31 5.31 8.31
CA PHE A 202 5.65 4.78 8.53
C PHE A 202 6.72 5.50 7.70
N SER A 203 6.47 5.72 6.41
CA SER A 203 7.39 6.41 5.50
C SER A 203 7.69 7.84 5.95
N VAL A 204 6.65 8.58 6.38
CA VAL A 204 6.85 9.95 6.86
C VAL A 204 7.70 10.00 8.12
N HIS A 205 7.57 9.02 9.03
CA HIS A 205 8.40 8.96 10.23
C HIS A 205 9.89 8.94 9.88
N ASP A 206 10.27 8.09 8.94
CA ASP A 206 11.67 7.95 8.50
C ASP A 206 12.17 9.22 7.78
N THR A 207 11.33 9.81 6.94
CA THR A 207 11.62 11.09 6.27
C THR A 207 11.84 12.23 7.26
N ILE A 208 11.04 12.31 8.34
CA ILE A 208 11.22 13.31 9.42
C ILE A 208 12.57 13.14 10.10
N VAL A 209 12.98 11.93 10.42
CA VAL A 209 14.27 11.65 11.07
C VAL A 209 15.43 12.17 10.22
N VAL A 210 15.41 11.92 8.91
CA VAL A 210 16.45 12.40 8.00
C VAL A 210 16.41 13.94 7.87
N PHE A 211 15.22 14.51 7.70
CA PHE A 211 15.05 15.96 7.54
C PHE A 211 15.43 16.75 8.81
N ASP A 212 15.11 16.22 9.99
CA ASP A 212 15.51 16.86 11.25
C ASP A 212 17.03 16.82 11.41
N ARG A 213 17.69 15.73 11.01
CA ARG A 213 19.15 15.64 11.00
C ARG A 213 19.78 16.63 10.01
N ILE A 214 19.21 16.78 8.84
CA ILE A 214 19.65 17.81 7.87
C ILE A 214 19.52 19.20 8.49
N ARG A 215 18.40 19.49 9.15
CA ARG A 215 18.16 20.77 9.82
C ARG A 215 19.20 21.02 10.92
N GLU A 216 19.44 20.05 11.78
CA GLU A 216 20.41 20.14 12.86
C GLU A 216 21.82 20.42 12.31
N ASN A 217 22.26 19.66 11.32
CA ASN A 217 23.57 19.83 10.72
C ASN A 217 23.72 21.17 10.00
N LEU A 218 22.68 21.71 9.38
CA LEU A 218 22.67 23.06 8.79
C LEU A 218 22.91 24.16 9.84
N VAL A 219 22.30 24.02 11.02
CA VAL A 219 22.50 24.97 12.12
C VAL A 219 23.93 24.88 12.68
N LEU A 220 24.46 23.67 12.84
CA LEU A 220 25.81 23.44 13.36
C LEU A 220 26.91 23.85 12.40
N ASP A 221 26.71 23.64 11.10
CA ASP A 221 27.71 23.93 10.05
C ASP A 221 27.91 25.44 9.83
N ARG A 222 26.91 26.26 10.11
CA ARG A 222 26.93 27.73 9.94
C ARG A 222 27.38 28.19 8.54
N GLY A 223 27.12 27.40 7.51
CA GLY A 223 27.46 27.73 6.11
C GLY A 223 28.91 27.48 5.72
N LYS A 224 29.66 26.64 6.45
CA LYS A 224 31.03 26.25 6.11
C LYS A 224 31.10 25.24 4.96
N LYS A 225 30.14 24.32 4.90
CA LYS A 225 30.02 23.31 3.85
C LYS A 225 28.98 23.71 2.83
N ASN A 226 29.07 23.14 1.64
CA ASN A 226 27.97 23.28 0.69
C ASN A 226 26.75 22.44 1.12
N PHE A 227 25.56 22.80 0.65
CA PHE A 227 24.31 22.14 1.06
C PHE A 227 24.28 20.65 0.74
N ALA A 228 24.84 20.24 -0.42
CA ALA A 228 24.86 18.84 -0.82
C ALA A 228 25.71 17.97 0.11
N ASP A 229 26.82 18.51 0.62
CA ASP A 229 27.67 17.80 1.59
C ASP A 229 26.98 17.66 2.94
N VAL A 230 26.32 18.72 3.42
CA VAL A 230 25.55 18.66 4.67
C VAL A 230 24.44 17.60 4.57
N VAL A 231 23.72 17.53 3.45
CA VAL A 231 22.69 16.52 3.23
C VAL A 231 23.30 15.13 3.18
N ASN A 232 24.42 14.94 2.47
CA ASN A 232 25.10 13.64 2.40
C ASN A 232 25.58 13.14 3.78
N ASP A 233 26.15 14.04 4.58
CA ASP A 233 26.59 13.73 5.94
C ASP A 233 25.39 13.32 6.82
N SER A 234 24.29 14.08 6.73
CA SER A 234 23.06 13.82 7.50
C SER A 234 22.44 12.47 7.18
N VAL A 235 22.35 12.14 5.89
CA VAL A 235 21.85 10.83 5.44
C VAL A 235 22.74 9.71 5.96
N ASN A 236 24.07 9.83 5.86
CA ASN A 236 24.98 8.81 6.41
C ASN A 236 24.85 8.63 7.92
N GLN A 237 24.57 9.71 8.67
CA GLN A 237 24.39 9.66 10.13
C GLN A 237 23.09 8.96 10.54
N THR A 238 22.05 9.04 9.72
CA THR A 238 20.73 8.45 10.00
C THR A 238 20.55 7.07 9.39
N LEU A 239 21.37 6.69 8.40
CA LEU A 239 21.25 5.47 7.61
C LEU A 239 21.09 4.20 8.45
N ALA A 240 21.97 4.00 9.44
CA ALA A 240 21.91 2.81 10.30
C ALA A 240 20.61 2.74 11.11
N ARG A 241 20.11 3.89 11.60
CA ARG A 241 18.84 3.97 12.33
C ARG A 241 17.67 3.61 11.43
N SER A 242 17.56 4.23 10.26
CA SER A 242 16.49 3.96 9.29
C SER A 242 16.48 2.49 8.88
N ILE A 243 17.63 1.91 8.55
CA ILE A 243 17.72 0.49 8.19
C ILE A 243 17.30 -0.40 9.36
N ASN A 244 17.82 -0.18 10.57
CA ASN A 244 17.52 -1.04 11.72
C ASN A 244 16.03 -0.98 12.09
N THR A 245 15.44 0.21 12.15
CA THR A 245 14.01 0.38 12.46
C THR A 245 13.13 -0.34 11.44
N SER A 246 13.46 -0.22 10.18
CA SER A 246 12.66 -0.79 9.10
C SER A 246 12.89 -2.29 8.94
N LEU A 247 14.13 -2.75 9.17
CA LEU A 247 14.44 -4.18 9.13
C LEU A 247 13.64 -4.97 10.19
N THR A 248 13.51 -4.41 11.40
CA THR A 248 12.67 -5.05 12.45
C THR A 248 11.22 -5.21 11.99
N LEU A 249 10.64 -4.18 11.38
CA LEU A 249 9.27 -4.25 10.85
C LEU A 249 9.18 -5.23 9.67
N ILE A 250 10.14 -5.20 8.73
CA ILE A 250 10.17 -6.13 7.60
C ILE A 250 10.25 -7.59 8.09
N LEU A 251 11.04 -7.89 9.09
CA LEU A 251 11.14 -9.24 9.67
C LEU A 251 9.80 -9.71 10.25
N VAL A 252 9.09 -8.85 10.98
CA VAL A 252 7.75 -9.15 11.50
C VAL A 252 6.75 -9.37 10.36
N LEU A 253 6.77 -8.50 9.34
CA LEU A 253 5.89 -8.64 8.18
C LEU A 253 6.21 -9.89 7.36
N LEU A 254 7.48 -10.27 7.21
CA LEU A 254 7.87 -11.53 6.56
C LEU A 254 7.37 -12.74 7.35
N ALA A 255 7.52 -12.75 8.67
CA ALA A 255 6.96 -13.80 9.50
C ALA A 255 5.43 -13.91 9.29
N LEU A 256 4.71 -12.79 9.34
CA LEU A 256 3.28 -12.73 9.11
C LEU A 256 2.88 -13.14 7.67
N TYR A 257 3.70 -12.82 6.68
CA TYR A 257 3.46 -13.20 5.28
C TYR A 257 3.50 -14.71 5.09
N PHE A 258 4.45 -15.41 5.74
CA PHE A 258 4.62 -16.86 5.58
C PHE A 258 3.76 -17.68 6.54
N THR A 259 3.46 -17.17 7.74
CA THR A 259 2.73 -17.93 8.78
C THR A 259 1.34 -17.39 9.08
N GLY A 260 1.02 -16.20 8.57
CA GLY A 260 -0.25 -15.52 8.85
C GLY A 260 -1.44 -16.07 8.06
N PRO A 261 -2.65 -15.62 8.40
CA PRO A 261 -3.88 -16.05 7.72
C PRO A 261 -3.90 -15.65 6.25
N THR A 262 -4.44 -16.53 5.39
CA THR A 262 -4.48 -16.34 3.93
C THR A 262 -5.21 -15.05 3.51
N ASN A 263 -6.24 -14.64 4.24
CA ASN A 263 -6.99 -13.42 3.97
C ASN A 263 -6.18 -12.13 4.21
N LEU A 264 -5.10 -12.17 4.99
CA LEU A 264 -4.20 -11.03 5.22
C LEU A 264 -2.97 -11.02 4.31
N HIS A 265 -2.81 -12.04 3.46
CA HIS A 265 -1.61 -12.22 2.65
C HIS A 265 -1.28 -10.98 1.77
N TYR A 266 -2.26 -10.47 1.03
CA TYR A 266 -2.07 -9.29 0.17
C TYR A 266 -2.01 -7.97 0.95
N PHE A 267 -2.66 -7.88 2.10
CA PHE A 267 -2.48 -6.79 3.04
C PHE A 267 -1.02 -6.70 3.51
N VAL A 268 -0.46 -7.82 3.95
CA VAL A 268 0.93 -7.91 4.41
C VAL A 268 1.91 -7.67 3.26
N LEU A 269 1.63 -8.20 2.06
CA LEU A 269 2.43 -7.94 0.86
C LEU A 269 2.47 -6.44 0.53
N THR A 270 1.32 -5.76 0.59
CA THR A 270 1.22 -4.32 0.37
C THR A 270 2.07 -3.54 1.38
N LEU A 271 2.02 -3.93 2.67
CA LEU A 271 2.86 -3.36 3.72
C LEU A 271 4.34 -3.60 3.46
N LEU A 272 4.75 -4.82 3.12
CA LEU A 272 6.15 -5.18 2.84
C LEU A 272 6.73 -4.31 1.73
N VAL A 273 6.00 -4.23 0.61
CA VAL A 273 6.44 -3.44 -0.56
C VAL A 273 6.44 -1.95 -0.24
N GLY A 274 5.38 -1.45 0.41
CA GLY A 274 5.26 -0.04 0.75
C GLY A 274 6.29 0.42 1.78
N VAL A 275 6.54 -0.37 2.84
CA VAL A 275 7.57 -0.07 3.85
C VAL A 275 8.97 -0.09 3.20
N THR A 276 9.26 -1.06 2.34
CA THR A 276 10.53 -1.13 1.61
C THR A 276 10.71 0.09 0.70
N ALA A 277 9.65 0.49 -0.02
CA ALA A 277 9.66 1.71 -0.82
C ALA A 277 9.88 2.96 0.04
N GLY A 278 9.26 3.05 1.23
CA GLY A 278 9.39 4.17 2.16
C GLY A 278 10.80 4.34 2.74
N ILE A 279 11.47 3.24 3.08
CA ILE A 279 12.89 3.29 3.50
C ILE A 279 13.76 3.81 2.37
N TYR A 280 13.55 3.25 1.18
CA TYR A 280 14.30 3.66 0.00
C TYR A 280 14.05 5.15 -0.29
N SER A 281 12.81 5.60 -0.26
CA SER A 281 12.45 6.95 -0.66
C SER A 281 12.97 8.03 0.29
N SER A 282 12.96 7.81 1.59
CA SER A 282 13.46 8.79 2.58
C SER A 282 14.95 9.09 2.38
N ILE A 283 15.74 8.08 2.01
CA ILE A 283 17.18 8.18 1.81
C ILE A 283 17.53 8.59 0.37
N PHE A 284 16.94 7.92 -0.62
CA PHE A 284 17.36 7.99 -2.03
C PHE A 284 16.45 8.85 -2.92
N VAL A 285 15.30 9.32 -2.40
CA VAL A 285 14.39 10.22 -3.13
C VAL A 285 14.26 11.56 -2.42
N ALA A 286 13.77 11.60 -1.19
CA ALA A 286 13.47 12.84 -0.49
C ALA A 286 14.72 13.69 -0.27
N SER A 287 15.81 13.10 0.24
CA SER A 287 17.06 13.82 0.49
C SER A 287 17.74 14.33 -0.79
N PRO A 288 17.88 13.53 -1.87
CA PRO A 288 18.37 14.02 -3.16
C PRO A 288 17.48 15.09 -3.79
N LEU A 289 16.16 15.00 -3.66
CA LEU A 289 15.25 16.02 -4.20
C LEU A 289 15.45 17.38 -3.53
N LEU A 290 15.76 17.44 -2.23
CA LEU A 290 16.11 18.70 -1.56
C LEU A 290 17.30 19.38 -2.23
N VAL A 291 18.35 18.62 -2.58
CA VAL A 291 19.54 19.14 -3.24
C VAL A 291 19.24 19.58 -4.67
N VAL A 292 18.46 18.79 -5.41
CA VAL A 292 18.05 19.16 -6.77
C VAL A 292 17.23 20.44 -6.77
N TRP A 293 16.26 20.57 -5.87
CA TRP A 293 15.42 21.76 -5.73
C TRP A 293 16.25 23.00 -5.42
N GLN A 294 17.15 22.91 -4.45
CA GLN A 294 18.03 24.00 -4.07
C GLN A 294 18.91 24.45 -5.24
N ASN A 295 19.46 23.51 -6.02
CA ASN A 295 20.28 23.80 -7.19
C ASN A 295 19.50 24.52 -8.31
N ILE A 296 18.26 24.11 -8.56
CA ILE A 296 17.38 24.77 -9.55
C ILE A 296 17.11 26.22 -9.11
N ARG A 297 16.74 26.41 -7.83
CA ARG A 297 16.46 27.75 -7.31
C ARG A 297 17.67 28.67 -7.34
N ALA A 298 18.86 28.14 -7.03
CA ALA A 298 20.12 28.92 -7.08
C ALA A 298 20.52 29.32 -8.50
N ARG A 299 20.13 28.54 -9.52
CA ARG A 299 20.35 28.89 -10.95
C ARG A 299 19.35 29.93 -11.45
N GLY A 300 18.10 29.89 -10.98
CA GLY A 300 17.08 30.88 -11.35
C GLY A 300 17.22 32.23 -10.69
N ALA A 301 18.10 32.34 -9.69
CA ALA A 301 18.41 33.60 -8.98
C ALA A 301 19.65 34.33 -9.53
N LYS A 302 20.34 33.73 -10.51
CA LYS A 302 21.43 34.32 -11.29
C LYS A 302 20.90 34.83 -12.63
#